data_a9860628acb93462344a684419ae1efc
#
_entry.id   a9860628acb93462344a684419ae1efc
#
_cell.length_a   1.000
_cell.length_b   1.000
_cell.length_c   1.000
_cell.angle_alpha   90.00
_cell.angle_beta   90.00
_cell.angle_gamma   90.00
#
_symmetry.space_group_name_H-M   'P 1'
#
loop_
_entity.id
_entity.type
_entity.pdbx_description
1 polymer ?
#
loop_
_entity_poly.entity_id
_entity_poly.type
_entity_poly.pdbx_seq_one_letter_code
_entity_poly.pdbx_strand_id
1 'polypeptide(L)'
;MFACGGTALAQSPPTLRIVTETPNLPSELFYGDIKVKPLRLRPGTNTPITINDADFFVHQQYVDFLSRMPDQNGFNFWVNQITGCGSDAGCILGQRANTSGAFFLSIEFKGTGYFVYRLHKASFGNLPQYSQFMPDARQVGNGVIVGPGTDWEGILAANQTAFANAWVDRTAFLSRYPATLSANEYVTSLITTAGLTGQVDPAQIVTDINNAGYPSAAARATGLRRVIESSAFDNQEKNPAFVLMQYFGYLRRNPTDAPDNNLDGYNFWLTKLNQHNGDFHAAEMVKSFIVAGEYQARF
;
A
#
# COMPACT_ATOMS: atom_id res chain seq x y z
N MET A 1 35.58 -48.28 -28.78
CA MET A 1 35.68 -47.13 -27.84
C MET A 1 35.21 -45.88 -28.57
N PHE A 2 33.94 -45.53 -28.48
CA PHE A 2 33.40 -44.30 -29.05
C PHE A 2 33.38 -43.24 -27.98
N ALA A 3 34.16 -42.19 -28.14
CA ALA A 3 34.11 -41.02 -27.28
C ALA A 3 32.92 -40.15 -27.72
N CYS A 4 31.90 -40.06 -26.88
CA CYS A 4 30.79 -39.12 -27.05
C CYS A 4 31.27 -37.72 -26.58
N GLY A 5 31.70 -36.89 -27.51
CA GLY A 5 31.99 -35.49 -27.25
C GLY A 5 30.69 -34.71 -27.13
N GLY A 6 30.21 -34.54 -25.93
CA GLY A 6 29.11 -33.59 -25.64
C GLY A 6 29.64 -32.16 -25.80
N THR A 7 29.17 -31.44 -26.81
CA THR A 7 29.36 -30.00 -26.91
C THR A 7 28.53 -29.34 -25.81
N ALA A 8 29.20 -28.85 -24.74
CA ALA A 8 28.56 -27.98 -23.78
C ALA A 8 28.16 -26.69 -24.53
N LEU A 9 26.85 -26.44 -24.65
CA LEU A 9 26.33 -25.18 -25.13
C LEU A 9 26.80 -24.10 -24.15
N ALA A 10 27.66 -23.20 -24.61
CA ALA A 10 28.09 -22.04 -23.82
C ALA A 10 26.85 -21.21 -23.53
N GLN A 11 26.46 -21.18 -22.25
CA GLN A 11 25.36 -20.35 -21.80
C GLN A 11 25.81 -18.88 -21.92
N SER A 12 25.00 -18.05 -22.58
CA SER A 12 25.31 -16.64 -22.71
C SER A 12 25.44 -16.03 -21.31
N PRO A 13 26.45 -15.17 -21.07
CA PRO A 13 26.63 -14.54 -19.77
C PRO A 13 25.39 -13.71 -19.42
N PRO A 14 25.01 -13.66 -18.14
CA PRO A 14 23.91 -12.81 -17.69
C PRO A 14 24.19 -11.34 -18.01
N THR A 15 23.14 -10.60 -18.38
CA THR A 15 23.23 -9.17 -18.68
C THR A 15 22.77 -8.33 -17.50
N LEU A 16 23.37 -7.15 -17.34
CA LEU A 16 22.86 -6.14 -16.40
C LEU A 16 21.59 -5.51 -16.97
N ARG A 17 20.56 -5.42 -16.16
CA ARG A 17 19.32 -4.72 -16.50
C ARG A 17 18.86 -3.83 -15.36
N ILE A 18 18.29 -2.68 -15.69
CA ILE A 18 17.64 -1.78 -14.75
C ILE A 18 16.15 -1.99 -14.89
N VAL A 19 15.49 -2.31 -13.78
CA VAL A 19 14.04 -2.46 -13.71
C VAL A 19 13.47 -1.25 -12.99
N THR A 20 12.70 -0.44 -13.70
CA THR A 20 11.99 0.72 -13.17
C THR A 20 10.51 0.40 -13.12
N GLU A 21 9.97 0.16 -11.93
CA GLU A 21 8.53 -0.12 -11.76
C GLU A 21 7.68 1.12 -12.02
N THR A 22 8.22 2.30 -11.70
CA THR A 22 7.50 3.56 -11.80
C THR A 22 8.45 4.69 -12.16
N PRO A 23 8.08 5.58 -13.08
CA PRO A 23 8.83 6.80 -13.35
C PRO A 23 9.04 7.59 -12.05
N ASN A 24 10.25 8.16 -11.90
CA ASN A 24 10.67 8.98 -10.75
C ASN A 24 10.82 8.23 -9.41
N LEU A 25 10.70 6.91 -9.37
CA LEU A 25 11.09 6.11 -8.22
C LEU A 25 12.43 5.41 -8.45
N PRO A 26 13.14 5.03 -7.37
CA PRO A 26 14.41 4.31 -7.50
C PRO A 26 14.26 3.03 -8.33
N SER A 27 15.15 2.87 -9.29
CA SER A 27 15.22 1.67 -10.12
C SER A 27 16.01 0.57 -9.42
N GLU A 28 15.67 -0.68 -9.69
CA GLU A 28 16.41 -1.84 -9.22
C GLU A 28 17.37 -2.35 -10.29
N LEU A 29 18.57 -2.74 -9.89
CA LEU A 29 19.58 -3.31 -10.76
C LEU A 29 19.61 -4.83 -10.62
N PHE A 30 19.54 -5.54 -11.76
CA PHE A 30 19.64 -6.99 -11.82
C PHE A 30 20.83 -7.40 -12.70
N TYR A 31 21.47 -8.50 -12.32
CA TYR A 31 22.40 -9.25 -13.14
C TYR A 31 21.76 -10.62 -13.43
N GLY A 32 21.26 -10.82 -14.63
CA GLY A 32 20.34 -11.91 -14.93
C GLY A 32 19.07 -11.77 -14.08
N ASP A 33 18.76 -12.79 -13.29
CA ASP A 33 17.64 -12.81 -12.36
C ASP A 33 18.04 -12.50 -10.90
N ILE A 34 19.31 -12.21 -10.68
CA ILE A 34 19.83 -11.87 -9.36
C ILE A 34 19.80 -10.35 -9.18
N LYS A 35 19.09 -9.90 -8.15
CA LYS A 35 19.12 -8.49 -7.76
C LYS A 35 20.51 -8.12 -7.26
N VAL A 36 21.14 -7.17 -7.92
CA VAL A 36 22.42 -6.61 -7.48
C VAL A 36 22.15 -5.52 -6.44
N LYS A 37 22.70 -5.69 -5.26
CA LYS A 37 22.66 -4.66 -4.22
C LYS A 37 23.84 -3.72 -4.42
N PRO A 38 23.61 -2.49 -4.94
CA PRO A 38 24.70 -1.55 -5.08
C PRO A 38 25.23 -1.18 -3.70
N LEU A 39 26.56 -1.19 -3.56
CA LEU A 39 27.19 -0.65 -2.38
C LEU A 39 26.93 0.86 -2.35
N ARG A 40 26.15 1.30 -1.36
CA ARG A 40 25.88 2.72 -1.13
C ARG A 40 26.84 3.23 -0.08
N LEU A 41 27.61 4.23 -0.42
CA LEU A 41 28.54 4.87 0.51
C LEU A 41 28.06 6.29 0.83
N ARG A 42 28.25 6.71 2.07
CA ARG A 42 28.04 8.10 2.46
C ARG A 42 29.02 9.00 1.71
N PRO A 43 28.55 10.13 1.13
CA PRO A 43 29.43 11.04 0.41
C PRO A 43 30.67 11.42 1.23
N GLY A 44 31.83 11.32 0.61
CA GLY A 44 33.11 11.64 1.24
C GLY A 44 33.62 10.66 2.30
N THR A 45 33.00 9.47 2.38
CA THR A 45 33.40 8.41 3.33
C THR A 45 33.46 7.04 2.66
N ASN A 46 34.01 6.04 3.38
CA ASN A 46 33.92 4.62 3.02
C ASN A 46 32.85 3.88 3.85
N THR A 47 31.93 4.62 4.48
CA THR A 47 30.89 4.03 5.32
C THR A 47 29.67 3.65 4.47
N PRO A 48 29.27 2.37 4.43
CA PRO A 48 28.04 1.95 3.74
C PRO A 48 26.79 2.60 4.35
N ILE A 49 25.85 2.96 3.49
CA ILE A 49 24.48 3.32 3.88
C ILE A 49 23.63 2.06 3.86
N THR A 50 22.92 1.79 4.95
CA THR A 50 22.04 0.63 5.11
C THR A 50 20.63 1.06 5.45
N ILE A 51 19.66 0.13 5.38
CA ILE A 51 18.28 0.39 5.83
C ILE A 51 18.22 0.71 7.34
N ASN A 52 19.29 0.45 8.07
CA ASN A 52 19.41 0.81 9.48
C ASN A 52 19.85 2.26 9.72
N ASP A 53 20.25 2.98 8.71
CA ASP A 53 20.49 4.42 8.78
C ASP A 53 19.18 5.20 8.72
N ALA A 54 19.03 6.21 9.58
CA ALA A 54 17.78 6.96 9.73
C ALA A 54 17.32 7.61 8.43
N ASP A 55 18.22 8.22 7.69
CA ASP A 55 17.96 8.89 6.42
C ASP A 55 17.48 7.91 5.34
N PHE A 56 18.14 6.77 5.20
CA PHE A 56 17.72 5.76 4.24
C PHE A 56 16.40 5.10 4.64
N PHE A 57 16.21 4.82 5.93
CA PHE A 57 14.95 4.28 6.44
C PHE A 57 13.78 5.22 6.15
N VAL A 58 13.91 6.50 6.48
CA VAL A 58 12.85 7.50 6.25
C VAL A 58 12.56 7.64 4.75
N HIS A 59 13.60 7.76 3.91
CA HIS A 59 13.43 7.79 2.47
C HIS A 59 12.60 6.59 1.98
N GLN A 60 12.90 5.40 2.49
CA GLN A 60 12.22 4.18 2.09
C GLN A 60 10.75 4.14 2.56
N GLN A 61 10.40 4.79 3.69
CA GLN A 61 8.99 4.90 4.10
C GLN A 61 8.16 5.69 3.07
N TYR A 62 8.69 6.80 2.54
CA TYR A 62 8.01 7.55 1.47
C TYR A 62 7.80 6.72 0.22
N VAL A 63 8.83 5.97 -0.19
CA VAL A 63 8.75 5.11 -1.39
C VAL A 63 7.77 3.97 -1.20
N ASP A 64 7.86 3.26 -0.08
CA ASP A 64 7.09 2.02 0.15
C ASP A 64 5.61 2.28 0.51
N PHE A 65 5.31 3.37 1.24
CA PHE A 65 3.95 3.64 1.71
C PHE A 65 3.22 4.71 0.89
N LEU A 66 3.93 5.73 0.42
CA LEU A 66 3.34 6.84 -0.33
C LEU A 66 3.67 6.81 -1.82
N SER A 67 4.53 5.88 -2.25
CA SER A 67 4.96 5.72 -3.65
C SER A 67 5.53 6.99 -4.28
N ARG A 68 6.19 7.83 -3.48
CA ARG A 68 6.83 9.08 -3.91
C ARG A 68 8.15 9.34 -3.21
N MET A 69 8.92 10.28 -3.73
CA MET A 69 10.09 10.80 -3.04
C MET A 69 9.69 11.69 -1.85
N PRO A 70 10.51 11.74 -0.78
CA PRO A 70 10.25 12.64 0.34
C PRO A 70 10.31 14.11 -0.09
N ASP A 71 9.45 14.92 0.52
CA ASP A 71 9.67 16.36 0.59
C ASP A 71 10.72 16.67 1.67
N GLN A 72 11.45 17.77 1.50
CA GLN A 72 12.61 18.08 2.35
C GLN A 72 12.22 18.30 3.83
N ASN A 73 11.07 18.94 4.08
CA ASN A 73 10.64 19.25 5.45
C ASN A 73 10.22 18.01 6.22
N GLY A 74 9.38 17.18 5.61
CA GLY A 74 8.94 15.91 6.17
C GLY A 74 10.12 14.94 6.35
N PHE A 75 11.03 14.89 5.38
CA PHE A 75 12.25 14.08 5.48
C PHE A 75 13.09 14.48 6.70
N ASN A 76 13.41 15.76 6.82
CA ASN A 76 14.22 16.26 7.93
C ASN A 76 13.53 16.03 9.28
N PHE A 77 12.22 16.25 9.35
CA PHE A 77 11.44 16.00 10.56
C PHE A 77 11.59 14.55 11.05
N TRP A 78 11.33 13.58 10.18
CA TRP A 78 11.38 12.17 10.55
C TRP A 78 12.78 11.66 10.84
N VAL A 79 13.79 12.11 10.07
CA VAL A 79 15.20 11.76 10.33
C VAL A 79 15.62 12.29 11.71
N ASN A 80 15.25 13.52 12.07
CA ASN A 80 15.59 14.10 13.35
C ASN A 80 14.92 13.36 14.53
N GLN A 81 13.70 12.85 14.36
CA GLN A 81 13.05 12.03 15.40
C GLN A 81 13.88 10.77 15.72
N ILE A 82 14.42 10.12 14.70
CA ILE A 82 15.22 8.89 14.88
C ILE A 82 16.62 9.22 15.41
N THR A 83 17.31 10.21 14.83
CA THR A 83 18.68 10.58 15.21
C THR A 83 18.75 11.25 16.59
N GLY A 84 17.64 11.84 17.06
CA GLY A 84 17.51 12.38 18.41
C GLY A 84 17.68 11.33 19.52
N CYS A 85 17.55 10.05 19.20
CA CYS A 85 17.81 8.93 20.11
C CYS A 85 19.32 8.69 20.38
N GLY A 86 20.23 9.33 19.67
CA GLY A 86 21.66 9.08 19.78
C GLY A 86 22.00 7.62 19.48
N SER A 87 22.60 6.91 20.45
CA SER A 87 23.00 5.50 20.33
C SER A 87 22.03 4.53 21.02
N ASP A 88 20.91 5.00 21.57
CA ASP A 88 19.93 4.13 22.25
C ASP A 88 19.15 3.31 21.22
N ALA A 89 19.48 2.03 21.13
CA ALA A 89 18.88 1.10 20.17
C ALA A 89 17.36 0.91 20.41
N GLY A 90 16.91 0.94 21.66
CA GLY A 90 15.49 0.82 22.02
C GLY A 90 14.69 2.03 21.56
N CYS A 91 15.22 3.23 21.81
CA CYS A 91 14.67 4.50 21.33
C CYS A 91 14.63 4.53 19.80
N ILE A 92 15.73 4.19 19.12
CA ILE A 92 15.83 4.17 17.65
C ILE A 92 14.75 3.25 17.05
N LEU A 93 14.60 2.03 17.54
CA LEU A 93 13.59 1.10 17.05
C LEU A 93 12.16 1.60 17.34
N GLY A 94 11.95 2.20 18.50
CA GLY A 94 10.68 2.84 18.85
C GLY A 94 10.32 3.97 17.91
N GLN A 95 11.27 4.88 17.61
CA GLN A 95 11.04 5.99 16.68
C GLN A 95 10.84 5.55 15.23
N ARG A 96 11.50 4.48 14.80
CA ARG A 96 11.21 3.86 13.49
C ARG A 96 9.79 3.31 13.42
N ALA A 97 9.32 2.63 14.48
CA ALA A 97 7.95 2.15 14.55
C ALA A 97 6.94 3.32 14.57
N ASN A 98 7.23 4.40 15.30
CA ASN A 98 6.44 5.63 15.29
C ASN A 98 6.35 6.24 13.90
N THR A 99 7.49 6.39 13.22
CA THR A 99 7.57 6.91 11.85
C THR A 99 6.69 6.08 10.91
N SER A 100 6.86 4.76 10.90
CA SER A 100 6.07 3.88 10.04
C SER A 100 4.56 3.95 10.33
N GLY A 101 4.18 3.89 11.60
CA GLY A 101 2.78 4.04 12.00
C GLY A 101 2.18 5.37 11.57
N ALA A 102 2.96 6.45 11.67
CA ALA A 102 2.52 7.78 11.25
C ALA A 102 2.30 7.86 9.73
N PHE A 103 3.11 7.17 8.92
CA PHE A 103 2.88 7.10 7.47
C PHE A 103 1.55 6.42 7.14
N PHE A 104 1.24 5.29 7.75
CA PHE A 104 -0.06 4.62 7.57
C PHE A 104 -1.24 5.48 8.08
N LEU A 105 -1.05 6.18 9.19
CA LEU A 105 -2.09 7.03 9.79
C LEU A 105 -2.18 8.43 9.17
N SER A 106 -1.27 8.77 8.25
CA SER A 106 -1.23 10.08 7.60
C SER A 106 -2.50 10.38 6.79
N ILE A 107 -2.82 11.65 6.66
CA ILE A 107 -3.91 12.12 5.78
C ILE A 107 -3.63 11.69 4.34
N GLU A 108 -2.36 11.77 3.91
CA GLU A 108 -1.94 11.39 2.57
C GLU A 108 -2.22 9.91 2.29
N PHE A 109 -1.76 8.99 3.16
CA PHE A 109 -2.04 7.57 2.97
C PHE A 109 -3.52 7.23 3.07
N LYS A 110 -4.24 7.85 4.00
CA LYS A 110 -5.70 7.67 4.13
C LYS A 110 -6.46 8.05 2.86
N GLY A 111 -6.03 9.12 2.20
CA GLY A 111 -6.63 9.59 0.95
C GLY A 111 -6.16 8.83 -0.29
N THR A 112 -5.02 8.15 -0.23
CA THR A 112 -4.43 7.45 -1.38
C THR A 112 -4.50 5.93 -1.24
N GLY A 113 -3.53 5.30 -0.62
CA GLY A 113 -3.46 3.84 -0.48
C GLY A 113 -4.67 3.24 0.24
N TYR A 114 -5.06 3.81 1.37
CA TYR A 114 -6.23 3.30 2.11
C TYR A 114 -7.54 3.51 1.36
N PHE A 115 -7.66 4.59 0.59
CA PHE A 115 -8.81 4.80 -0.30
C PHE A 115 -8.92 3.68 -1.35
N VAL A 116 -7.81 3.31 -2.00
CA VAL A 116 -7.76 2.21 -2.98
C VAL A 116 -8.07 0.86 -2.33
N TYR A 117 -7.49 0.59 -1.14
CA TYR A 117 -7.81 -0.60 -0.37
C TYR A 117 -9.32 -0.72 -0.14
N ARG A 118 -9.95 0.35 0.34
CA ARG A 118 -11.39 0.37 0.63
C ARG A 118 -12.23 0.15 -0.63
N LEU A 119 -11.88 0.78 -1.76
CA LEU A 119 -12.56 0.54 -3.04
C LEU A 119 -12.51 -0.94 -3.43
N HIS A 120 -11.33 -1.55 -3.36
CA HIS A 120 -11.16 -2.97 -3.69
C HIS A 120 -11.96 -3.86 -2.73
N LYS A 121 -11.78 -3.65 -1.45
CA LYS A 121 -12.39 -4.49 -0.41
C LYS A 121 -13.93 -4.43 -0.45
N ALA A 122 -14.51 -3.23 -0.57
CA ALA A 122 -15.95 -3.07 -0.69
C ALA A 122 -16.52 -3.64 -2.00
N SER A 123 -15.74 -3.57 -3.10
CA SER A 123 -16.16 -4.08 -4.40
C SER A 123 -16.13 -5.61 -4.49
N PHE A 124 -15.16 -6.27 -3.84
CA PHE A 124 -14.88 -7.68 -4.07
C PHE A 124 -14.93 -8.56 -2.81
N GLY A 125 -14.87 -7.99 -1.62
CA GLY A 125 -14.91 -8.72 -0.34
C GLY A 125 -13.57 -9.36 0.06
N ASN A 126 -12.59 -9.45 -0.85
CA ASN A 126 -11.27 -10.05 -0.62
C ASN A 126 -10.18 -8.98 -0.48
N LEU A 127 -8.97 -9.39 -0.10
CA LEU A 127 -7.80 -8.51 -0.06
C LEU A 127 -7.33 -8.21 -1.49
N PRO A 128 -6.88 -6.97 -1.77
CA PRO A 128 -6.23 -6.65 -3.03
C PRO A 128 -4.90 -7.41 -3.18
N GLN A 129 -4.48 -7.64 -4.42
CA GLN A 129 -3.16 -8.17 -4.70
C GLN A 129 -2.14 -7.03 -4.78
N TYR A 130 -0.91 -7.26 -4.30
CA TYR A 130 0.18 -6.28 -4.33
C TYR A 130 0.39 -5.66 -5.71
N SER A 131 0.43 -6.51 -6.75
CA SER A 131 0.66 -6.09 -8.14
C SER A 131 -0.44 -5.19 -8.72
N GLN A 132 -1.66 -5.29 -8.20
CA GLN A 132 -2.80 -4.45 -8.60
C GLN A 132 -2.89 -3.19 -7.73
N PHE A 133 -2.68 -3.34 -6.42
CA PHE A 133 -2.80 -2.27 -5.44
C PHE A 133 -1.79 -1.15 -5.66
N MET A 134 -0.52 -1.48 -5.89
CA MET A 134 0.54 -0.48 -5.97
C MET A 134 0.38 0.51 -7.15
N PRO A 135 0.07 0.07 -8.38
CA PRO A 135 -0.23 0.99 -9.47
C PRO A 135 -1.44 1.87 -9.19
N ASP A 136 -2.50 1.31 -8.62
CA ASP A 136 -3.73 2.03 -8.29
C ASP A 136 -3.50 3.10 -7.21
N ALA A 137 -2.77 2.77 -6.14
CA ALA A 137 -2.41 3.71 -5.08
C ALA A 137 -1.54 4.87 -5.61
N ARG A 138 -0.60 4.57 -6.52
CA ARG A 138 0.21 5.59 -7.20
C ARG A 138 -0.63 6.52 -8.07
N GLN A 139 -1.63 5.99 -8.76
CA GLN A 139 -2.51 6.80 -9.60
C GLN A 139 -3.30 7.80 -8.75
N VAL A 140 -3.86 7.37 -7.61
CA VAL A 140 -4.59 8.26 -6.71
C VAL A 140 -3.64 9.25 -6.01
N GLY A 141 -2.43 8.82 -5.67
CA GLY A 141 -1.41 9.66 -5.01
C GLY A 141 -0.65 10.62 -5.94
N ASN A 142 -0.89 10.57 -7.25
CA ASN A 142 -0.11 11.35 -8.20
C ASN A 142 -0.22 12.86 -7.95
N GLY A 143 0.93 13.50 -7.69
CA GLY A 143 1.02 14.93 -7.39
C GLY A 143 0.54 15.34 -6.00
N VAL A 144 0.08 14.41 -5.16
CA VAL A 144 -0.33 14.70 -3.78
C VAL A 144 0.90 14.81 -2.89
N ILE A 145 1.12 15.98 -2.32
CA ILE A 145 2.17 16.24 -1.31
C ILE A 145 1.52 17.07 -0.22
N VAL A 146 1.17 16.43 0.88
CA VAL A 146 0.50 17.10 2.02
C VAL A 146 1.47 18.05 2.70
N GLY A 147 1.16 19.34 2.67
CA GLY A 147 2.00 20.36 3.27
C GLY A 147 1.52 21.78 2.98
N PRO A 148 2.06 22.77 3.69
CA PRO A 148 1.69 24.17 3.47
C PRO A 148 2.13 24.66 2.09
N GLY A 149 1.30 25.47 1.45
CA GLY A 149 1.59 26.09 0.16
C GLY A 149 1.37 25.19 -1.06
N THR A 150 0.77 24.02 -0.88
CA THR A 150 0.38 23.11 -1.96
C THR A 150 -1.15 22.98 -2.02
N ASP A 151 -1.71 22.81 -3.22
CA ASP A 151 -3.14 22.48 -3.41
C ASP A 151 -3.37 20.95 -3.35
N TRP A 152 -2.81 20.30 -2.33
CA TRP A 152 -2.91 18.85 -2.22
C TRP A 152 -4.36 18.35 -2.06
N GLU A 153 -5.22 19.13 -1.39
CA GLU A 153 -6.64 18.78 -1.18
C GLU A 153 -7.40 18.73 -2.49
N GLY A 154 -7.25 19.77 -3.33
CA GLY A 154 -7.87 19.82 -4.66
C GLY A 154 -7.37 18.70 -5.57
N ILE A 155 -6.06 18.49 -5.61
CA ILE A 155 -5.43 17.41 -6.39
C ILE A 155 -5.95 16.03 -5.92
N LEU A 156 -5.96 15.78 -4.61
CA LEU A 156 -6.43 14.52 -4.05
C LEU A 156 -7.91 14.26 -4.37
N ALA A 157 -8.76 15.27 -4.18
CA ALA A 157 -10.19 15.15 -4.47
C ALA A 157 -10.46 14.87 -5.96
N ALA A 158 -9.73 15.54 -6.86
CA ALA A 158 -9.81 15.31 -8.29
C ALA A 158 -9.35 13.87 -8.65
N ASN A 159 -8.20 13.44 -8.12
CA ASN A 159 -7.67 12.10 -8.36
C ASN A 159 -8.63 11.02 -7.86
N GLN A 160 -9.15 11.15 -6.63
CA GLN A 160 -10.12 10.20 -6.07
C GLN A 160 -11.38 10.10 -6.91
N THR A 161 -11.90 11.24 -7.38
CA THR A 161 -13.12 11.29 -8.21
C THR A 161 -12.88 10.62 -9.55
N ALA A 162 -11.81 10.98 -10.24
CA ALA A 162 -11.45 10.38 -11.53
C ALA A 162 -11.20 8.87 -11.39
N PHE A 163 -10.49 8.46 -10.33
CA PHE A 163 -10.18 7.06 -10.07
C PHE A 163 -11.44 6.24 -9.76
N ALA A 164 -12.33 6.74 -8.90
CA ALA A 164 -13.57 6.04 -8.55
C ALA A 164 -14.50 5.88 -9.76
N ASN A 165 -14.58 6.89 -10.63
CA ASN A 165 -15.34 6.79 -11.87
C ASN A 165 -14.76 5.72 -12.80
N ALA A 166 -13.44 5.71 -13.01
CA ALA A 166 -12.78 4.70 -13.81
C ALA A 166 -12.85 3.29 -13.18
N TRP A 167 -12.89 3.21 -11.85
CA TRP A 167 -12.99 1.96 -11.11
C TRP A 167 -14.28 1.20 -11.42
N VAL A 168 -15.40 1.91 -11.39
CA VAL A 168 -16.72 1.29 -11.60
C VAL A 168 -16.97 0.88 -13.06
N ASP A 169 -16.13 1.33 -13.99
CA ASP A 169 -16.13 0.92 -15.39
C ASP A 169 -15.16 -0.23 -15.71
N ARG A 170 -14.37 -0.67 -14.73
CA ARG A 170 -13.49 -1.84 -14.91
C ARG A 170 -14.30 -3.10 -15.17
N THR A 171 -13.84 -3.94 -16.08
CA THR A 171 -14.51 -5.20 -16.44
C THR A 171 -14.83 -6.06 -15.21
N ALA A 172 -13.92 -6.18 -14.26
CA ALA A 172 -14.11 -6.96 -13.04
C ALA A 172 -15.27 -6.39 -12.17
N PHE A 173 -15.38 -5.06 -12.07
CA PHE A 173 -16.46 -4.42 -11.35
C PHE A 173 -17.80 -4.60 -12.07
N LEU A 174 -17.84 -4.35 -13.39
CA LEU A 174 -19.04 -4.51 -14.22
C LEU A 174 -19.57 -5.95 -14.26
N SER A 175 -18.66 -6.93 -14.22
CA SER A 175 -19.06 -8.35 -14.15
C SER A 175 -19.79 -8.68 -12.86
N ARG A 176 -19.43 -8.01 -11.76
CA ARG A 176 -20.08 -8.22 -10.44
C ARG A 176 -21.31 -7.34 -10.24
N TYR A 177 -21.26 -6.12 -10.75
CA TYR A 177 -22.31 -5.11 -10.66
C TYR A 177 -22.71 -4.59 -12.05
N PRO A 178 -23.44 -5.39 -12.85
CA PRO A 178 -23.89 -4.97 -14.16
C PRO A 178 -24.70 -3.67 -14.10
N ALA A 179 -24.57 -2.81 -15.12
CA ALA A 179 -25.30 -1.55 -15.21
C ALA A 179 -26.83 -1.75 -15.38
N THR A 180 -27.27 -3.00 -15.56
CA THR A 180 -28.71 -3.40 -15.64
C THR A 180 -29.35 -3.58 -14.26
N LEU A 181 -28.56 -3.61 -13.16
CA LEU A 181 -29.14 -3.64 -11.82
C LEU A 181 -29.93 -2.35 -11.55
N SER A 182 -31.04 -2.47 -10.84
CA SER A 182 -31.69 -1.29 -10.25
C SER A 182 -30.80 -0.64 -9.20
N ALA A 183 -31.04 0.62 -8.87
CA ALA A 183 -30.30 1.34 -7.83
C ALA A 183 -30.32 0.61 -6.48
N ASN A 184 -31.48 0.03 -6.10
CA ASN A 184 -31.61 -0.76 -4.86
C ASN A 184 -30.76 -2.04 -4.88
N GLU A 185 -30.81 -2.80 -5.98
CA GLU A 185 -30.03 -4.05 -6.11
C GLU A 185 -28.52 -3.74 -6.07
N TYR A 186 -28.10 -2.69 -6.77
CA TYR A 186 -26.70 -2.25 -6.78
C TYR A 186 -26.19 -1.90 -5.38
N VAL A 187 -26.90 -1.03 -4.67
CA VAL A 187 -26.51 -0.58 -3.32
C VAL A 187 -26.54 -1.74 -2.33
N THR A 188 -27.60 -2.57 -2.36
CA THR A 188 -27.71 -3.75 -1.51
C THR A 188 -26.57 -4.74 -1.75
N SER A 189 -26.21 -4.96 -3.02
CA SER A 189 -25.10 -5.86 -3.38
C SER A 189 -23.76 -5.32 -2.90
N LEU A 190 -23.52 -4.00 -2.98
CA LEU A 190 -22.30 -3.37 -2.45
C LEU A 190 -22.21 -3.52 -0.93
N ILE A 191 -23.27 -3.18 -0.20
CA ILE A 191 -23.34 -3.29 1.26
C ILE A 191 -23.10 -4.74 1.72
N THR A 192 -23.74 -5.69 1.03
CA THR A 192 -23.57 -7.13 1.33
C THR A 192 -22.13 -7.58 1.07
N THR A 193 -21.53 -7.19 -0.06
CA THR A 193 -20.14 -7.54 -0.39
C THR A 193 -19.16 -6.93 0.60
N ALA A 194 -19.42 -5.69 1.05
CA ALA A 194 -18.62 -5.00 2.06
C ALA A 194 -18.79 -5.57 3.48
N GLY A 195 -19.75 -6.50 3.70
CA GLY A 195 -20.03 -7.05 5.04
C GLY A 195 -20.77 -6.09 5.96
N LEU A 196 -21.50 -5.11 5.42
CA LEU A 196 -22.11 -4.02 6.18
C LEU A 196 -23.65 -4.14 6.30
N THR A 197 -24.20 -5.31 6.00
CA THR A 197 -25.65 -5.56 6.11
C THR A 197 -26.16 -5.25 7.53
N GLY A 198 -27.15 -4.37 7.62
CA GLY A 198 -27.69 -3.90 8.90
C GLY A 198 -26.85 -2.83 9.62
N GLN A 199 -25.70 -2.44 9.09
CA GLN A 199 -24.83 -1.41 9.66
C GLN A 199 -24.88 -0.09 8.88
N VAL A 200 -25.28 -0.13 7.61
CA VAL A 200 -25.43 1.04 6.73
C VAL A 200 -26.83 1.04 6.15
N ASP A 201 -27.52 2.18 6.23
CA ASP A 201 -28.84 2.35 5.63
C ASP A 201 -28.72 2.52 4.10
N PRO A 202 -29.27 1.61 3.29
CA PRO A 202 -29.22 1.73 1.84
C PRO A 202 -30.06 2.88 1.28
N ALA A 203 -31.13 3.31 1.98
CA ALA A 203 -32.13 4.24 1.43
C ALA A 203 -31.52 5.60 1.05
N GLN A 204 -30.64 6.15 1.90
CA GLN A 204 -29.96 7.41 1.61
C GLN A 204 -29.01 7.26 0.42
N ILE A 205 -28.26 6.16 0.34
CA ILE A 205 -27.33 5.90 -0.77
C ILE A 205 -28.09 5.76 -2.08
N VAL A 206 -29.21 5.07 -2.08
CA VAL A 206 -30.09 4.92 -3.25
C VAL A 206 -30.61 6.28 -3.72
N THR A 207 -31.00 7.15 -2.78
CA THR A 207 -31.42 8.51 -3.09
C THR A 207 -30.30 9.31 -3.73
N ASP A 208 -29.09 9.27 -3.15
CA ASP A 208 -27.92 10.01 -3.64
C ASP A 208 -27.54 9.58 -5.06
N ILE A 209 -27.51 8.27 -5.36
CA ILE A 209 -27.15 7.79 -6.70
C ILE A 209 -28.21 8.07 -7.75
N ASN A 210 -29.49 8.04 -7.38
CA ASN A 210 -30.58 8.42 -8.28
C ASN A 210 -30.48 9.91 -8.66
N ASN A 211 -30.22 10.78 -7.68
CA ASN A 211 -29.98 12.21 -7.90
C ASN A 211 -28.75 12.47 -8.77
N ALA A 212 -27.74 11.60 -8.69
CA ALA A 212 -26.53 11.64 -9.52
C ALA A 212 -26.71 11.00 -10.92
N GLY A 213 -27.91 10.57 -11.28
CA GLY A 213 -28.24 10.01 -12.60
C GLY A 213 -27.82 8.55 -12.78
N TYR A 214 -28.17 7.70 -11.82
CA TYR A 214 -27.98 6.25 -11.95
C TYR A 214 -28.62 5.72 -13.26
N PRO A 215 -27.97 4.85 -14.06
CA PRO A 215 -26.76 4.04 -13.75
C PRO A 215 -25.44 4.61 -14.29
N SER A 216 -25.27 5.91 -14.44
CA SER A 216 -24.01 6.49 -14.89
C SER A 216 -22.80 6.08 -14.02
N ALA A 217 -21.59 6.11 -14.59
CA ALA A 217 -20.37 5.81 -13.84
C ALA A 217 -20.23 6.72 -12.61
N ALA A 218 -20.51 8.02 -12.74
CA ALA A 218 -20.46 8.97 -11.64
C ALA A 218 -21.43 8.61 -10.49
N ALA A 219 -22.65 8.21 -10.83
CA ALA A 219 -23.63 7.76 -9.81
C ALA A 219 -23.21 6.47 -9.13
N ARG A 220 -22.70 5.51 -9.89
CA ARG A 220 -22.19 4.24 -9.35
C ARG A 220 -20.97 4.45 -8.45
N ALA A 221 -20.04 5.32 -8.86
CA ALA A 221 -18.91 5.72 -8.04
C ALA A 221 -19.36 6.43 -6.76
N THR A 222 -20.39 7.27 -6.81
CA THR A 222 -21.00 7.89 -5.63
C THR A 222 -21.50 6.83 -4.66
N GLY A 223 -22.25 5.84 -5.13
CA GLY A 223 -22.73 4.75 -4.27
C GLY A 223 -21.61 3.96 -3.60
N LEU A 224 -20.58 3.58 -4.37
CA LEU A 224 -19.41 2.90 -3.81
C LEU A 224 -18.67 3.77 -2.79
N ARG A 225 -18.49 5.07 -3.06
CA ARG A 225 -17.85 6.01 -2.12
C ARG A 225 -18.65 6.15 -0.83
N ARG A 226 -19.97 6.24 -0.88
CA ARG A 226 -20.82 6.27 0.33
C ARG A 226 -20.60 5.05 1.22
N VAL A 227 -20.46 3.86 0.64
CA VAL A 227 -20.16 2.64 1.38
C VAL A 227 -18.79 2.70 2.03
N ILE A 228 -17.73 3.01 1.28
CA ILE A 228 -16.35 2.99 1.79
C ILE A 228 -16.01 4.15 2.72
N GLU A 229 -16.75 5.25 2.66
CA GLU A 229 -16.57 6.44 3.51
C GLU A 229 -17.43 6.36 4.77
N SER A 230 -18.23 5.28 4.94
CA SER A 230 -19.00 5.07 6.17
C SER A 230 -18.09 4.74 7.36
N SER A 231 -18.45 5.22 8.54
CA SER A 231 -17.74 4.90 9.77
C SER A 231 -17.74 3.40 10.09
N ALA A 232 -18.82 2.69 9.72
CA ALA A 232 -18.93 1.25 9.89
C ALA A 232 -17.82 0.52 9.10
N PHE A 233 -17.61 0.91 7.83
CA PHE A 233 -16.56 0.31 7.00
C PHE A 233 -15.15 0.67 7.48
N ASP A 234 -14.93 1.93 7.87
CA ASP A 234 -13.64 2.35 8.43
C ASP A 234 -13.29 1.58 9.70
N ASN A 235 -14.22 1.41 10.62
CA ASN A 235 -14.02 0.65 11.85
C ASN A 235 -13.73 -0.84 11.56
N GLN A 236 -14.42 -1.42 10.57
CA GLN A 236 -14.22 -2.81 10.16
C GLN A 236 -12.84 -3.04 9.50
N GLU A 237 -12.41 -2.13 8.64
CA GLU A 237 -11.31 -2.38 7.71
C GLU A 237 -9.98 -1.70 8.07
N LYS A 238 -9.95 -0.81 9.07
CA LYS A 238 -8.73 -0.09 9.46
C LYS A 238 -7.59 -1.03 9.87
N ASN A 239 -7.85 -1.97 10.77
CA ASN A 239 -6.84 -2.93 11.23
C ASN A 239 -6.46 -3.95 10.15
N PRO A 240 -7.40 -4.57 9.42
CA PRO A 240 -7.11 -5.41 8.25
C PRO A 240 -6.20 -4.72 7.23
N ALA A 241 -6.51 -3.46 6.88
CA ALA A 241 -5.68 -2.69 5.96
C ALA A 241 -4.29 -2.43 6.53
N PHE A 242 -4.18 -2.09 7.82
CA PHE A 242 -2.88 -1.83 8.43
C PHE A 242 -1.97 -3.05 8.39
N VAL A 243 -2.50 -4.23 8.71
CA VAL A 243 -1.72 -5.47 8.60
C VAL A 243 -1.30 -5.73 7.15
N LEU A 244 -2.21 -5.60 6.18
CA LEU A 244 -1.89 -5.80 4.77
C LEU A 244 -0.76 -4.87 4.30
N MET A 245 -0.80 -3.61 4.74
CA MET A 245 0.22 -2.63 4.36
C MET A 245 1.61 -2.95 4.93
N GLN A 246 1.73 -3.73 6.01
CA GLN A 246 3.03 -4.22 6.46
C GLN A 246 3.64 -5.19 5.43
N TYR A 247 2.82 -6.11 4.86
CA TYR A 247 3.26 -6.99 3.78
C TYR A 247 3.61 -6.21 2.52
N PHE A 248 2.79 -5.25 2.14
CA PHE A 248 3.01 -4.47 0.91
C PHE A 248 4.19 -3.51 1.03
N GLY A 249 4.29 -2.75 2.11
CA GLY A 249 5.37 -1.79 2.31
C GLY A 249 6.71 -2.46 2.62
N TYR A 250 6.75 -3.37 3.58
CA TYR A 250 8.01 -3.96 4.00
C TYR A 250 8.43 -5.15 3.15
N LEU A 251 7.51 -6.06 2.81
CA LEU A 251 7.85 -7.31 2.16
C LEU A 251 7.62 -7.30 0.64
N ARG A 252 6.89 -6.32 0.12
CA ARG A 252 6.54 -6.15 -1.31
C ARG A 252 5.90 -7.39 -1.93
N ARG A 253 5.06 -8.07 -1.17
CA ARG A 253 4.35 -9.28 -1.59
C ARG A 253 2.99 -9.40 -0.94
N ASN A 254 2.19 -10.34 -1.42
CA ASN A 254 0.96 -10.73 -0.78
C ASN A 254 1.23 -11.56 0.48
N PRO A 255 0.34 -11.54 1.48
CA PRO A 255 0.43 -12.46 2.62
C PRO A 255 0.43 -13.94 2.22
N THR A 256 -0.19 -14.26 1.09
CA THR A 256 -0.28 -15.63 0.55
C THR A 256 0.89 -16.05 -0.32
N ASP A 257 1.84 -15.17 -0.58
CA ASP A 257 3.05 -15.52 -1.35
C ASP A 257 4.08 -16.23 -0.46
N ALA A 258 5.03 -16.94 -1.07
CA ALA A 258 6.13 -17.54 -0.34
C ALA A 258 6.86 -16.47 0.51
N PRO A 259 7.34 -16.83 1.72
CA PRO A 259 7.38 -18.17 2.32
C PRO A 259 6.09 -18.62 3.02
N ASP A 260 5.11 -17.72 3.26
CA ASP A 260 3.92 -18.02 4.08
C ASP A 260 2.94 -18.98 3.37
N ASN A 261 2.69 -18.77 2.08
CA ASN A 261 1.79 -19.55 1.20
C ASN A 261 0.32 -19.66 1.68
N ASN A 262 -0.08 -18.89 2.69
CA ASN A 262 -1.43 -18.82 3.26
C ASN A 262 -1.63 -17.49 4.02
N LEU A 263 -2.76 -17.36 4.71
CA LEU A 263 -3.08 -16.16 5.49
C LEU A 263 -2.75 -16.29 6.99
N ASP A 264 -2.03 -17.32 7.43
CA ASP A 264 -1.79 -17.55 8.86
C ASP A 264 -1.00 -16.41 9.50
N GLY A 265 0.07 -15.96 8.86
CA GLY A 265 0.85 -14.80 9.31
C GLY A 265 0.04 -13.51 9.35
N TYR A 266 -0.77 -13.27 8.31
CA TYR A 266 -1.68 -12.12 8.27
C TYR A 266 -2.72 -12.19 9.41
N ASN A 267 -3.37 -13.33 9.60
CA ASN A 267 -4.38 -13.52 10.63
C ASN A 267 -3.80 -13.44 12.05
N PHE A 268 -2.57 -13.92 12.25
CA PHE A 268 -1.83 -13.76 13.50
C PHE A 268 -1.67 -12.28 13.87
N TRP A 269 -1.16 -11.47 12.94
CA TRP A 269 -0.96 -10.05 13.18
C TRP A 269 -2.28 -9.28 13.35
N LEU A 270 -3.31 -9.62 12.57
CA LEU A 270 -4.63 -9.02 12.70
C LEU A 270 -5.26 -9.33 14.07
N THR A 271 -5.17 -10.58 14.51
CA THR A 271 -5.65 -11.00 15.83
C THR A 271 -4.92 -10.23 16.94
N LYS A 272 -3.59 -10.16 16.85
CA LYS A 272 -2.76 -9.46 17.82
C LYS A 272 -3.07 -7.97 17.86
N LEU A 273 -3.22 -7.33 16.70
CA LEU A 273 -3.57 -5.91 16.61
C LEU A 273 -4.97 -5.63 17.19
N ASN A 274 -5.93 -6.50 16.93
CA ASN A 274 -7.28 -6.38 17.48
C ASN A 274 -7.31 -6.56 19.01
N GLN A 275 -6.53 -7.50 19.56
CA GLN A 275 -6.39 -7.71 21.01
C GLN A 275 -5.84 -6.46 21.73
N HIS A 276 -5.07 -5.64 21.03
CA HIS A 276 -4.54 -4.37 21.53
C HIS A 276 -5.31 -3.15 21.01
N ASN A 277 -6.57 -3.30 20.57
CA ASN A 277 -7.44 -2.22 20.10
C ASN A 277 -6.81 -1.34 19.00
N GLY A 278 -5.98 -1.93 18.13
CA GLY A 278 -5.29 -1.22 17.06
C GLY A 278 -3.98 -0.55 17.48
N ASP A 279 -3.55 -0.70 18.72
CA ASP A 279 -2.23 -0.22 19.18
C ASP A 279 -1.12 -1.12 18.61
N PHE A 280 -0.50 -0.67 17.54
CA PHE A 280 0.57 -1.39 16.85
C PHE A 280 1.87 -1.47 17.66
N HIS A 281 2.07 -0.58 18.66
CA HIS A 281 3.20 -0.65 19.59
C HIS A 281 3.01 -1.77 20.59
N ALA A 282 1.85 -1.83 21.24
CA ALA A 282 1.51 -2.91 22.16
C ALA A 282 1.45 -4.27 21.46
N ALA A 283 1.00 -4.29 20.21
CA ALA A 283 1.03 -5.47 19.37
C ALA A 283 2.44 -5.83 18.86
N GLU A 284 3.43 -4.95 18.98
CA GLU A 284 4.80 -5.07 18.45
C GLU A 284 4.88 -5.38 16.95
N MET A 285 3.78 -5.16 16.22
CA MET A 285 3.63 -5.54 14.83
C MET A 285 4.64 -4.83 13.93
N VAL A 286 4.64 -3.50 13.93
CA VAL A 286 5.51 -2.70 13.05
C VAL A 286 6.98 -2.96 13.34
N LYS A 287 7.37 -3.08 14.61
CA LYS A 287 8.75 -3.42 15.01
C LYS A 287 9.19 -4.75 14.41
N SER A 288 8.31 -5.76 14.46
CA SER A 288 8.62 -7.09 13.93
C SER A 288 8.87 -7.06 12.43
N PHE A 289 8.09 -6.29 11.66
CA PHE A 289 8.33 -6.13 10.21
C PHE A 289 9.62 -5.34 9.91
N ILE A 290 9.93 -4.30 10.68
CA ILE A 290 11.16 -3.51 10.51
C ILE A 290 12.42 -4.37 10.72
N VAL A 291 12.41 -5.28 11.70
CA VAL A 291 13.57 -6.15 12.00
C VAL A 291 13.55 -7.47 11.24
N ALA A 292 12.49 -7.76 10.48
CA ALA A 292 12.38 -9.00 9.72
C ALA A 292 13.56 -9.17 8.75
N GLY A 293 14.15 -10.38 8.74
CA GLY A 293 15.23 -10.69 7.80
C GLY A 293 14.84 -10.50 6.34
N GLU A 294 13.57 -10.76 5.99
CA GLU A 294 13.01 -10.53 4.66
C GLU A 294 13.06 -9.05 4.26
N TYR A 295 12.68 -8.14 5.17
CA TYR A 295 12.80 -6.70 4.91
C TYR A 295 14.26 -6.26 4.76
N GLN A 296 15.11 -6.67 5.71
CA GLN A 296 16.55 -6.34 5.68
C GLN A 296 17.22 -6.88 4.41
N ALA A 297 16.76 -8.02 3.94
CA ALA A 297 17.30 -8.66 2.73
C ALA A 297 16.96 -7.94 1.42
N ARG A 298 16.02 -6.96 1.42
CA ARG A 298 15.72 -6.13 0.24
C ARG A 298 16.86 -5.17 -0.12
N PHE A 299 17.73 -4.83 0.83
CA PHE A 299 18.77 -3.78 0.73
C PHE A 299 20.20 -4.37 0.95
#